data_710b02c9e48dc447ebc6cfefbb7a9679
#
_entry.id   710b02c9e48dc447ebc6cfefbb7a9679
#
_cell.length_a   1.000
_cell.length_b   1.000
_cell.length_c   1.000
_cell.angle_alpha   90.00
_cell.angle_beta   90.00
_cell.angle_gamma   90.00
#
_symmetry.space_group_name_H-M   'P 1'
#
loop_
_entity.id
_entity.type
_entity.pdbx_description
1 polymer ?
#
loop_
_entity_poly.entity_id
_entity_poly.type
_entity_poly.pdbx_seq_one_letter_code
_entity_poly.pdbx_strand_id
1 'polypeptide(L)'
;MEAISLTATSSTSAGTLERIVKDANVNTKDCYQCGKCSAGCPVAPLADMTPREVIRNLQLGLTKPVLESNMPWFCIGCGMCLARCPQCVDLPSLMTACKKEAKAQGYTPIKEVDKFNTLFIEGIYDKGVSDEAQLAMKYNLTSGHFLQDALGAPKMLTRGMINAKGHEVENADEVRALIDRVRAIEGTPVSSPITSSTSDTSPSEAAQTNTPKQPSLFGLFSPFKKGGTK
;
A
#
# COMPACT_ATOMS: atom_id res chain seq x y z
N MET A 1 20.28 -0.46 -25.46
CA MET A 1 20.42 -0.06 -24.03
C MET A 1 20.71 1.42 -24.03
N GLU A 2 19.75 2.21 -23.58
CA GLU A 2 19.93 3.65 -23.43
C GLU A 2 20.79 3.91 -22.21
N ALA A 3 21.84 4.74 -22.35
CA ALA A 3 22.73 5.04 -21.24
C ALA A 3 22.02 5.90 -20.20
N ILE A 4 21.94 5.43 -18.96
CA ILE A 4 21.38 6.19 -17.83
C ILE A 4 22.38 7.28 -17.44
N SER A 5 22.03 8.55 -17.67
CA SER A 5 22.85 9.69 -17.23
C SER A 5 22.72 9.86 -15.71
N LEU A 6 23.76 9.53 -14.97
CA LEU A 6 23.81 9.66 -13.51
C LEU A 6 23.89 11.13 -13.03
N THR A 7 24.15 12.06 -13.93
CA THR A 7 24.25 13.51 -13.61
C THR A 7 22.94 14.26 -13.78
N ALA A 8 21.92 13.65 -14.39
CA ALA A 8 20.62 14.28 -14.63
C ALA A 8 19.55 13.86 -13.61
N THR A 9 19.88 13.89 -12.31
CA THR A 9 18.82 13.92 -11.30
C THR A 9 18.16 15.28 -11.40
N SER A 10 17.08 15.36 -12.19
CA SER A 10 16.35 16.61 -12.37
C SER A 10 15.77 17.05 -11.02
N SER A 11 15.68 18.34 -10.78
CA SER A 11 15.04 18.91 -9.58
C SER A 11 13.66 18.32 -9.32
N THR A 12 12.95 17.92 -10.36
CA THR A 12 11.66 17.24 -10.31
C THR A 12 11.74 15.85 -9.67
N SER A 13 12.77 15.05 -9.98
CA SER A 13 12.91 13.70 -9.37
C SER A 13 13.32 13.78 -7.90
N ALA A 14 14.10 14.78 -7.50
CA ALA A 14 14.45 15.02 -6.10
C ALA A 14 13.19 15.35 -5.27
N GLY A 15 12.33 16.24 -5.74
CA GLY A 15 11.07 16.59 -5.08
C GLY A 15 10.08 15.40 -5.01
N THR A 16 10.04 14.58 -6.06
CA THR A 16 9.22 13.35 -6.09
C THR A 16 9.71 12.33 -5.07
N LEU A 17 11.02 12.10 -4.99
CA LEU A 17 11.62 11.21 -3.99
C LEU A 17 11.30 11.67 -2.56
N GLU A 18 11.43 12.96 -2.30
CA GLU A 18 11.15 13.53 -0.97
C GLU A 18 9.68 13.31 -0.56
N ARG A 19 8.73 13.52 -1.48
CA ARG A 19 7.30 13.23 -1.21
C ARG A 19 7.07 11.74 -0.90
N ILE A 20 7.64 10.83 -1.69
CA ILE A 20 7.51 9.38 -1.48
C ILE A 20 8.08 8.98 -0.11
N VAL A 21 9.28 9.41 0.22
CA VAL A 21 9.96 9.07 1.48
C VAL A 21 9.22 9.65 2.68
N LYS A 22 8.73 10.87 2.58
CA LYS A 22 7.94 11.54 3.62
C LYS A 22 6.58 10.86 3.84
N ASP A 23 5.86 10.55 2.77
CA ASP A 23 4.54 9.88 2.84
C ASP A 23 4.67 8.46 3.40
N ALA A 24 5.70 7.73 3.00
CA ALA A 24 5.99 6.40 3.53
C ALA A 24 6.58 6.41 4.94
N ASN A 25 7.11 7.53 5.41
CA ASN A 25 7.91 7.64 6.64
C ASN A 25 9.07 6.62 6.69
N VAL A 26 9.78 6.46 5.57
CA VAL A 26 10.83 5.45 5.39
C VAL A 26 12.12 6.12 4.92
N ASN A 27 13.24 5.83 5.59
CA ASN A 27 14.55 6.22 5.11
C ASN A 27 15.11 5.15 4.16
N THR A 28 15.13 5.41 2.87
CA THR A 28 15.64 4.47 1.85
C THR A 28 17.13 4.16 2.01
N LYS A 29 17.91 5.04 2.66
CA LYS A 29 19.36 4.87 2.87
C LYS A 29 19.69 3.76 3.86
N ASP A 30 18.76 3.37 4.73
CA ASP A 30 18.97 2.30 5.70
C ASP A 30 19.04 0.91 5.03
N CYS A 31 18.60 0.80 3.79
CA CYS A 31 18.61 -0.44 3.02
C CYS A 31 20.00 -0.74 2.46
N TYR A 32 20.66 -1.81 2.93
CA TYR A 32 21.92 -2.31 2.42
C TYR A 32 21.82 -3.36 1.30
N GLN A 33 20.63 -3.49 0.68
CA GLN A 33 20.43 -4.29 -0.53
C GLN A 33 20.63 -5.82 -0.37
N CYS A 34 20.32 -6.41 0.80
CA CYS A 34 20.51 -7.84 1.08
C CYS A 34 19.62 -8.79 0.26
N GLY A 35 18.54 -8.32 -0.36
CA GLY A 35 17.66 -9.10 -1.22
C GLY A 35 16.59 -9.95 -0.53
N LYS A 36 16.53 -10.01 0.82
CA LYS A 36 15.54 -10.82 1.56
C LYS A 36 14.09 -10.44 1.24
N CYS A 37 13.83 -9.16 0.96
CA CYS A 37 12.51 -8.66 0.57
C CYS A 37 12.05 -9.24 -0.78
N SER A 38 12.93 -9.31 -1.77
CA SER A 38 12.61 -9.86 -3.10
C SER A 38 12.47 -11.38 -3.08
N ALA A 39 13.36 -12.09 -2.35
CA ALA A 39 13.31 -13.55 -2.24
C ALA A 39 12.05 -14.07 -1.56
N GLY A 40 11.37 -13.26 -0.77
CA GLY A 40 10.13 -13.66 -0.06
C GLY A 40 8.87 -13.02 -0.60
N CYS A 41 8.94 -12.24 -1.67
CA CYS A 41 7.78 -11.55 -2.20
C CYS A 41 6.94 -12.48 -3.11
N PRO A 42 5.66 -12.74 -2.78
CA PRO A 42 4.82 -13.64 -3.56
C PRO A 42 4.51 -13.10 -4.96
N VAL A 43 4.58 -11.78 -5.15
CA VAL A 43 4.25 -11.13 -6.44
C VAL A 43 5.49 -10.76 -7.26
N ALA A 44 6.70 -10.90 -6.73
CA ALA A 44 7.92 -10.58 -7.46
C ALA A 44 8.07 -11.31 -8.82
N PRO A 45 7.64 -12.58 -8.98
CA PRO A 45 7.71 -13.26 -10.28
C PRO A 45 6.76 -12.67 -11.35
N LEU A 46 5.76 -11.90 -10.96
CA LEU A 46 4.77 -11.29 -11.84
C LEU A 46 5.10 -9.84 -12.17
N ALA A 47 6.00 -9.23 -11.39
CA ALA A 47 6.37 -7.83 -11.51
C ALA A 47 7.55 -7.64 -12.46
N ASP A 48 7.60 -6.48 -13.12
CA ASP A 48 8.71 -6.03 -13.97
C ASP A 48 9.95 -5.62 -13.16
N MET A 49 9.76 -5.33 -11.87
CA MET A 49 10.79 -4.90 -10.94
C MET A 49 10.62 -5.59 -9.59
N THR A 50 11.71 -6.01 -8.97
CA THR A 50 11.65 -6.60 -7.62
C THR A 50 11.60 -5.53 -6.53
N PRO A 51 11.10 -5.86 -5.30
CA PRO A 51 11.12 -4.92 -4.18
C PRO A 51 12.50 -4.32 -3.88
N ARG A 52 13.58 -5.10 -4.05
CA ARG A 52 14.94 -4.62 -3.88
C ARG A 52 15.34 -3.58 -4.93
N GLU A 53 14.91 -3.80 -6.17
CA GLU A 53 15.19 -2.87 -7.28
C GLU A 53 14.41 -1.56 -7.12
N VAL A 54 13.17 -1.62 -6.63
CA VAL A 54 12.41 -0.41 -6.31
C VAL A 54 13.17 0.48 -5.32
N ILE A 55 13.59 -0.08 -4.17
CA ILE A 55 14.31 0.72 -3.17
C ILE A 55 15.67 1.16 -3.68
N ARG A 56 16.34 0.36 -4.53
CA ARG A 56 17.60 0.74 -5.16
C ARG A 56 17.45 1.92 -6.11
N ASN A 57 16.43 1.91 -6.95
CA ASN A 57 16.14 3.03 -7.84
C ASN A 57 15.86 4.32 -7.04
N LEU A 58 15.10 4.23 -5.95
CA LEU A 58 14.84 5.37 -5.07
C LEU A 58 16.13 5.87 -4.38
N GLN A 59 17.03 4.98 -3.95
CA GLN A 59 18.34 5.38 -3.42
C GLN A 59 19.19 6.15 -4.43
N LEU A 60 19.07 5.82 -5.71
CA LEU A 60 19.75 6.48 -6.81
C LEU A 60 19.02 7.75 -7.31
N GLY A 61 17.86 8.09 -6.73
CA GLY A 61 17.03 9.21 -7.19
C GLY A 61 16.29 8.95 -8.50
N LEU A 62 16.27 7.71 -8.97
CA LEU A 62 15.60 7.29 -10.21
C LEU A 62 14.12 7.00 -9.91
N THR A 63 13.31 8.04 -9.74
CA THR A 63 11.89 7.91 -9.39
C THR A 63 11.03 7.46 -10.57
N LYS A 64 11.29 7.99 -11.78
CA LYS A 64 10.49 7.69 -12.96
C LYS A 64 10.35 6.19 -13.26
N PRO A 65 11.43 5.37 -13.33
CA PRO A 65 11.31 3.93 -13.54
C PRO A 65 10.43 3.23 -12.48
N VAL A 66 10.46 3.71 -11.23
CA VAL A 66 9.64 3.16 -10.15
C VAL A 66 8.16 3.51 -10.34
N LEU A 67 7.85 4.73 -10.75
CA LEU A 67 6.47 5.17 -10.97
C LEU A 67 5.82 4.51 -12.20
N GLU A 68 6.61 4.21 -13.22
CA GLU A 68 6.18 3.50 -14.44
C GLU A 68 6.08 1.97 -14.22
N SER A 69 6.72 1.44 -13.16
CA SER A 69 6.74 0.02 -12.83
C SER A 69 5.37 -0.48 -12.33
N ASN A 70 5.09 -1.75 -12.64
CA ASN A 70 3.90 -2.43 -12.13
C ASN A 70 4.08 -2.96 -10.68
N MET A 71 5.30 -3.00 -10.13
CA MET A 71 5.57 -3.55 -8.81
C MET A 71 4.80 -2.86 -7.67
N PRO A 72 4.71 -1.52 -7.58
CA PRO A 72 3.89 -0.86 -6.55
C PRO A 72 2.40 -1.21 -6.65
N TRP A 73 1.91 -1.51 -7.85
CA TRP A 73 0.52 -1.86 -8.12
C TRP A 73 0.19 -3.31 -7.79
N PHE A 74 1.14 -4.23 -7.99
CA PHE A 74 1.00 -5.63 -7.59
C PHE A 74 1.21 -5.87 -6.10
N CYS A 75 1.77 -4.90 -5.38
CA CYS A 75 2.00 -5.05 -3.95
C CYS A 75 0.68 -5.25 -3.18
N ILE A 76 0.53 -6.42 -2.57
CA ILE A 76 -0.67 -6.80 -1.78
C ILE A 76 -0.56 -6.43 -0.30
N GLY A 77 0.50 -5.70 0.10
CA GLY A 77 0.66 -5.26 1.49
C GLY A 77 0.86 -6.39 2.52
N CYS A 78 1.32 -7.58 2.11
CA CYS A 78 1.39 -8.77 2.98
C CYS A 78 2.42 -8.69 4.12
N GLY A 79 3.27 -7.66 4.17
CA GLY A 79 4.26 -7.45 5.25
C GLY A 79 5.47 -8.39 5.26
N MET A 80 5.56 -9.39 4.37
CA MET A 80 6.66 -10.37 4.35
C MET A 80 8.04 -9.72 4.17
N CYS A 81 8.13 -8.66 3.38
CA CYS A 81 9.37 -7.91 3.16
C CYS A 81 9.80 -7.15 4.43
N LEU A 82 8.86 -6.58 5.19
CA LEU A 82 9.11 -5.91 6.46
C LEU A 82 9.57 -6.92 7.52
N ALA A 83 8.83 -8.03 7.69
CA ALA A 83 9.14 -9.05 8.68
C ALA A 83 10.54 -9.69 8.49
N ARG A 84 11.04 -9.73 7.25
CA ARG A 84 12.35 -10.29 6.90
C ARG A 84 13.48 -9.26 6.82
N CYS A 85 13.14 -7.96 6.93
CA CYS A 85 14.13 -6.89 6.78
C CYS A 85 14.96 -6.71 8.05
N PRO A 86 16.29 -6.92 8.01
CA PRO A 86 17.14 -6.74 9.19
C PRO A 86 17.31 -5.26 9.59
N GLN A 87 17.01 -4.33 8.66
CA GLN A 87 17.01 -2.90 8.90
C GLN A 87 15.61 -2.33 9.15
N CYS A 88 14.60 -3.19 9.29
CA CYS A 88 13.22 -2.79 9.54
C CYS A 88 12.67 -1.73 8.56
N VAL A 89 13.14 -1.76 7.31
CA VAL A 89 12.66 -0.86 6.25
C VAL A 89 11.24 -1.26 5.87
N ASP A 90 10.28 -0.36 6.03
CA ASP A 90 8.86 -0.59 5.70
C ASP A 90 8.60 -0.42 4.20
N LEU A 91 8.90 -1.50 3.44
CA LEU A 91 8.62 -1.53 2.01
C LEU A 91 7.12 -1.49 1.66
N PRO A 92 6.19 -2.13 2.39
CA PRO A 92 4.77 -1.98 2.13
C PRO A 92 4.30 -0.52 2.10
N SER A 93 4.69 0.28 3.08
CA SER A 93 4.38 1.71 3.11
C SER A 93 5.06 2.46 1.96
N LEU A 94 6.31 2.11 1.65
CA LEU A 94 7.03 2.68 0.51
C LEU A 94 6.34 2.37 -0.82
N MET A 95 5.87 1.13 -1.03
CA MET A 95 5.11 0.74 -2.25
C MET A 95 3.79 1.51 -2.35
N THR A 96 3.10 1.71 -1.23
CA THR A 96 1.86 2.49 -1.18
C THR A 96 2.10 3.95 -1.56
N ALA A 97 3.14 4.58 -1.03
CA ALA A 97 3.53 5.94 -1.37
C ALA A 97 3.95 6.06 -2.85
N CYS A 98 4.69 5.09 -3.39
CA CYS A 98 5.04 5.05 -4.81
C CYS A 98 3.79 4.95 -5.69
N LYS A 99 2.82 4.10 -5.35
CA LYS A 99 1.56 3.95 -6.08
C LYS A 99 0.73 5.24 -6.06
N LYS A 100 0.64 5.90 -4.91
CA LYS A 100 -0.05 7.18 -4.73
C LYS A 100 0.58 8.28 -5.59
N GLU A 101 1.90 8.41 -5.54
CA GLU A 101 2.65 9.39 -6.33
C GLU A 101 2.57 9.09 -7.84
N ALA A 102 2.63 7.80 -8.25
CA ALA A 102 2.45 7.38 -9.63
C ALA A 102 1.09 7.83 -10.16
N LYS A 103 0.02 7.57 -9.40
CA LYS A 103 -1.35 7.98 -9.77
C LYS A 103 -1.47 9.50 -9.86
N ALA A 104 -0.88 10.25 -8.92
CA ALA A 104 -0.88 11.71 -8.93
C ALA A 104 -0.17 12.31 -10.16
N GLN A 105 0.86 11.61 -10.68
CA GLN A 105 1.59 12.00 -11.90
C GLN A 105 1.01 11.40 -13.19
N GLY A 106 -0.10 10.66 -13.11
CA GLY A 106 -0.77 10.07 -14.26
C GLY A 106 -0.18 8.74 -14.75
N TYR A 107 0.74 8.11 -13.98
CA TYR A 107 1.26 6.78 -14.29
C TYR A 107 0.33 5.71 -13.73
N THR A 108 -0.35 5.00 -14.61
CA THR A 108 -1.23 3.86 -14.26
C THR A 108 -0.91 2.66 -15.12
N PRO A 109 0.22 1.96 -14.85
CA PRO A 109 0.67 0.85 -15.69
C PRO A 109 -0.32 -0.32 -15.72
N ILE A 110 -1.13 -0.49 -14.66
CA ILE A 110 -2.15 -1.55 -14.58
C ILE A 110 -3.53 -0.91 -14.38
N LYS A 111 -4.18 -0.61 -15.48
CA LYS A 111 -5.50 0.05 -15.49
C LYS A 111 -6.59 -0.77 -14.78
N GLU A 112 -6.53 -2.09 -14.87
CA GLU A 112 -7.48 -3.01 -14.24
C GLU A 112 -7.44 -2.89 -12.70
N VAL A 113 -6.23 -2.85 -12.12
CA VAL A 113 -6.05 -2.68 -10.67
C VAL A 113 -6.51 -1.29 -10.22
N ASP A 114 -6.19 -0.25 -10.96
CA ASP A 114 -6.64 1.11 -10.65
C ASP A 114 -8.16 1.21 -10.69
N LYS A 115 -8.78 0.62 -11.71
CA LYS A 115 -10.24 0.57 -11.87
C LYS A 115 -10.92 -0.18 -10.72
N PHE A 116 -10.37 -1.36 -10.37
CA PHE A 116 -10.88 -2.12 -9.22
C PHE A 116 -10.80 -1.32 -7.93
N ASN A 117 -9.67 -0.70 -7.63
CA ASN A 117 -9.49 0.12 -6.43
C ASN A 117 -10.46 1.32 -6.42
N THR A 118 -10.68 1.96 -7.55
CA THR A 118 -11.62 3.08 -7.67
C THR A 118 -13.04 2.64 -7.38
N LEU A 119 -13.52 1.55 -8.00
CA LEU A 119 -14.85 1.00 -7.76
C LEU A 119 -15.05 0.51 -6.32
N PHE A 120 -13.99 -0.03 -5.70
CA PHE A 120 -14.01 -0.46 -4.31
C PHE A 120 -14.24 0.73 -3.36
N ILE A 121 -13.49 1.82 -3.55
CA ILE A 121 -13.65 3.03 -2.72
C ILE A 121 -14.99 3.73 -2.98
N GLU A 122 -15.47 3.75 -4.23
CA GLU A 122 -16.81 4.26 -4.56
C GLU A 122 -17.91 3.46 -3.88
N GLY A 123 -17.78 2.12 -3.85
CA GLY A 123 -18.73 1.25 -3.14
C GLY A 123 -18.78 1.54 -1.64
N ILE A 124 -17.62 1.75 -1.00
CA ILE A 124 -17.55 2.14 0.42
C ILE A 124 -18.11 3.55 0.63
N TYR A 125 -17.83 4.47 -0.28
CA TYR A 125 -18.39 5.83 -0.22
C TYR A 125 -19.91 5.82 -0.26
N ASP A 126 -20.53 4.98 -1.12
CA ASP A 126 -21.97 4.89 -1.30
C ASP A 126 -22.69 4.25 -0.11
N LYS A 127 -22.12 3.17 0.46
CA LYS A 127 -22.81 2.29 1.43
C LYS A 127 -22.15 2.21 2.80
N GLY A 128 -20.98 2.83 2.99
CA GLY A 128 -20.17 2.73 4.21
C GLY A 128 -19.41 1.41 4.36
N VAL A 129 -19.67 0.43 3.48
CA VAL A 129 -19.05 -0.91 3.51
C VAL A 129 -18.88 -1.44 2.09
N SER A 130 -17.91 -2.35 1.90
CA SER A 130 -17.75 -3.05 0.61
C SER A 130 -18.88 -4.08 0.42
N ASP A 131 -19.52 -4.02 -0.73
CA ASP A 131 -20.48 -5.02 -1.21
C ASP A 131 -19.80 -5.80 -2.36
N GLU A 132 -19.29 -6.99 -2.04
CA GLU A 132 -18.48 -7.79 -2.95
C GLU A 132 -19.24 -8.19 -4.21
N ALA A 133 -20.54 -8.47 -4.08
CA ALA A 133 -21.37 -8.85 -5.23
C ALA A 133 -21.56 -7.69 -6.20
N GLN A 134 -21.85 -6.51 -5.67
CA GLN A 134 -22.00 -5.30 -6.47
C GLN A 134 -20.66 -4.85 -7.07
N LEU A 135 -19.56 -4.96 -6.31
CA LEU A 135 -18.21 -4.66 -6.78
C LEU A 135 -17.83 -5.56 -7.95
N ALA A 136 -18.00 -6.89 -7.81
CA ALA A 136 -17.71 -7.85 -8.86
C ALA A 136 -18.55 -7.57 -10.12
N MET A 137 -19.85 -7.29 -9.96
CA MET A 137 -20.72 -6.96 -11.08
C MET A 137 -20.28 -5.66 -11.78
N LYS A 138 -20.07 -4.58 -11.03
CA LYS A 138 -19.61 -3.30 -11.59
C LYS A 138 -18.25 -3.45 -12.29
N TYR A 139 -17.33 -4.20 -11.66
CA TYR A 139 -16.01 -4.44 -12.24
C TYR A 139 -16.12 -5.23 -13.56
N ASN A 140 -16.86 -6.34 -13.59
CA ASN A 140 -17.03 -7.15 -14.80
C ASN A 140 -17.68 -6.35 -15.94
N LEU A 141 -18.71 -5.55 -15.64
CA LEU A 141 -19.37 -4.68 -16.61
C LEU A 141 -18.42 -3.61 -17.18
N THR A 142 -17.58 -3.03 -16.32
CA THR A 142 -16.72 -1.90 -16.73
C THR A 142 -15.37 -2.33 -17.30
N SER A 143 -14.87 -3.52 -16.92
CA SER A 143 -13.61 -4.08 -17.44
C SER A 143 -13.76 -4.88 -18.74
N GLY A 144 -15.01 -5.19 -19.15
CA GLY A 144 -15.29 -6.02 -20.33
C GLY A 144 -15.21 -7.53 -20.08
N HIS A 145 -14.98 -7.96 -18.83
CA HIS A 145 -14.87 -9.37 -18.43
C HIS A 145 -16.24 -9.95 -18.01
N PHE A 146 -17.24 -9.78 -18.84
CA PHE A 146 -18.65 -10.12 -18.53
C PHE A 146 -18.88 -11.57 -18.08
N LEU A 147 -18.03 -12.51 -18.47
CA LEU A 147 -18.23 -13.94 -18.22
C LEU A 147 -17.25 -14.52 -17.20
N GLN A 148 -16.35 -13.71 -16.63
CA GLN A 148 -15.29 -14.19 -15.73
C GLN A 148 -15.87 -15.01 -14.56
N ASP A 149 -16.97 -14.57 -13.97
CA ASP A 149 -17.60 -15.23 -12.80
C ASP A 149 -18.94 -15.92 -13.12
N ALA A 150 -19.35 -15.95 -14.39
CA ALA A 150 -20.65 -16.44 -14.82
C ALA A 150 -20.92 -17.90 -14.44
N LEU A 151 -19.90 -18.75 -14.40
CA LEU A 151 -20.01 -20.16 -14.00
C LEU A 151 -20.04 -20.35 -12.48
N GLY A 152 -19.39 -19.48 -11.73
CA GLY A 152 -19.29 -19.54 -10.26
C GLY A 152 -20.44 -18.86 -9.53
N ALA A 153 -20.90 -17.73 -10.05
CA ALA A 153 -21.90 -16.87 -9.40
C ALA A 153 -23.23 -17.58 -9.07
N PRO A 154 -23.86 -18.40 -9.97
CA PRO A 154 -25.08 -19.11 -9.64
C PRO A 154 -24.90 -20.08 -8.47
N LYS A 155 -23.77 -20.78 -8.42
CA LYS A 155 -23.45 -21.73 -7.33
C LYS A 155 -23.21 -21.03 -5.99
N MET A 156 -22.61 -19.86 -6.00
CA MET A 156 -22.41 -19.04 -4.80
C MET A 156 -23.73 -18.45 -4.30
N LEU A 157 -24.59 -18.00 -5.22
CA LEU A 157 -25.90 -17.47 -4.89
C LEU A 157 -26.82 -18.55 -4.27
N THR A 158 -26.87 -19.75 -4.86
CA THR A 158 -27.69 -20.87 -4.34
C THR A 158 -27.22 -21.38 -2.98
N ARG A 159 -25.92 -21.17 -2.64
CA ARG A 159 -25.35 -21.52 -1.33
C ARG A 159 -25.47 -20.40 -0.29
N GLY A 160 -26.11 -19.28 -0.63
CA GLY A 160 -26.22 -18.13 0.25
C GLY A 160 -24.90 -17.44 0.60
N MET A 161 -23.85 -17.67 -0.21
CA MET A 161 -22.54 -17.05 0.00
C MET A 161 -22.50 -15.59 -0.46
N ILE A 162 -23.41 -15.22 -1.35
CA ILE A 162 -23.57 -13.86 -1.88
C ILE A 162 -24.94 -13.35 -1.49
N ASN A 163 -25.00 -12.18 -0.87
CA ASN A 163 -26.26 -11.55 -0.49
C ASN A 163 -26.68 -10.57 -1.60
N ALA A 164 -27.76 -10.87 -2.31
CA ALA A 164 -28.23 -10.06 -3.43
C ALA A 164 -28.82 -8.69 -3.00
N LYS A 165 -29.17 -8.52 -1.73
CA LYS A 165 -29.76 -7.27 -1.21
C LYS A 165 -28.74 -6.18 -0.91
N GLY A 166 -27.44 -6.53 -0.92
CA GLY A 166 -26.39 -5.62 -0.47
C GLY A 166 -26.42 -5.39 1.05
N HIS A 167 -25.33 -4.87 1.57
CA HIS A 167 -25.22 -4.45 2.96
C HIS A 167 -24.94 -2.96 2.99
N GLU A 168 -25.68 -2.23 3.82
CA GLU A 168 -25.47 -0.81 4.07
C GLU A 168 -25.33 -0.63 5.58
N VAL A 169 -24.36 0.22 6.00
CA VAL A 169 -24.14 0.51 7.41
C VAL A 169 -25.01 1.68 7.82
N GLU A 170 -25.57 1.62 9.04
CA GLU A 170 -26.44 2.68 9.59
C GLU A 170 -25.78 4.06 9.57
N ASN A 171 -24.42 4.13 9.69
CA ASN A 171 -23.66 5.38 9.74
C ASN A 171 -22.87 5.62 8.42
N ALA A 172 -23.42 5.26 7.27
CA ALA A 172 -22.76 5.49 5.96
C ALA A 172 -22.38 6.96 5.73
N ASP A 173 -23.15 7.90 6.26
CA ASP A 173 -22.88 9.34 6.15
C ASP A 173 -21.61 9.78 6.88
N GLU A 174 -21.28 9.14 8.02
CA GLU A 174 -20.03 9.40 8.74
C GLU A 174 -18.81 8.93 7.94
N VAL A 175 -18.94 7.77 7.28
CA VAL A 175 -17.90 7.24 6.40
C VAL A 175 -17.67 8.16 5.19
N ARG A 176 -18.76 8.65 4.57
CA ARG A 176 -18.67 9.67 3.48
C ARG A 176 -17.96 10.92 3.95
N ALA A 177 -18.38 11.47 5.09
CA ALA A 177 -17.76 12.68 5.65
C ALA A 177 -16.26 12.48 5.98
N LEU A 178 -15.86 11.26 6.39
CA LEU A 178 -14.46 10.91 6.61
C LEU A 178 -13.68 10.91 5.28
N ILE A 179 -14.22 10.23 4.25
CA ILE A 179 -13.59 10.14 2.94
C ILE A 179 -13.46 11.55 2.31
N ASP A 180 -14.50 12.39 2.43
CA ASP A 180 -14.48 13.74 1.90
C ASP A 180 -13.44 14.61 2.59
N ARG A 181 -13.28 14.47 3.91
CA ARG A 181 -12.19 15.15 4.65
C ARG A 181 -10.81 14.70 4.17
N VAL A 182 -10.60 13.40 3.97
CA VAL A 182 -9.33 12.88 3.46
C VAL A 182 -9.06 13.41 2.05
N ARG A 183 -10.05 13.39 1.16
CA ARG A 183 -9.94 13.93 -0.21
C ARG A 183 -9.62 15.43 -0.20
N ALA A 184 -10.22 16.20 0.70
CA ALA A 184 -9.93 17.62 0.86
C ALA A 184 -8.48 17.87 1.32
N ILE A 185 -7.96 17.05 2.23
CA ILE A 185 -6.58 17.13 2.70
C ILE A 185 -5.59 16.73 1.59
N GLU A 186 -5.87 15.66 0.87
CA GLU A 186 -5.00 15.18 -0.22
C GLU A 186 -5.03 16.07 -1.46
N GLY A 187 -6.15 16.70 -1.76
CA GLY A 187 -6.32 17.68 -2.86
C GLY A 187 -5.74 19.05 -2.55
N THR A 188 -5.37 19.34 -1.31
CA THR A 188 -4.74 20.62 -0.94
C THR A 188 -3.25 20.53 -1.23
N PRO A 189 -2.66 21.37 -2.12
CA PRO A 189 -1.21 21.43 -2.25
C PRO A 189 -0.63 21.81 -0.88
N VAL A 190 0.43 21.15 -0.45
CA VAL A 190 1.09 21.24 0.88
C VAL A 190 1.60 22.65 1.26
N SER A 191 1.13 23.70 0.63
CA SER A 191 1.58 25.09 0.81
C SER A 191 0.59 26.02 1.52
N SER A 192 -0.55 25.51 2.02
CA SER A 192 -1.47 26.39 2.76
C SER A 192 -1.56 25.94 4.21
N PRO A 193 -1.14 26.77 5.19
CA PRO A 193 -1.40 26.47 6.60
C PRO A 193 -2.92 26.46 6.82
N ILE A 194 -3.43 25.42 7.42
CA ILE A 194 -4.83 25.35 7.86
C ILE A 194 -5.00 26.39 8.95
N THR A 195 -5.57 27.53 8.60
CA THR A 195 -6.09 28.48 9.59
C THR A 195 -7.34 27.85 10.21
N SER A 196 -7.13 27.05 11.23
CA SER A 196 -8.20 26.65 12.13
C SER A 196 -8.55 27.83 13.03
N SER A 197 -9.63 28.51 12.72
CA SER A 197 -10.35 29.30 13.71
C SER A 197 -11.10 28.33 14.64
N THR A 198 -10.44 27.77 15.59
CA THR A 198 -11.01 27.26 16.85
C THR A 198 -10.01 27.44 17.95
N SER A 199 -10.48 28.20 18.95
CA SER A 199 -9.88 28.59 20.20
C SER A 199 -9.02 27.52 20.90
N ASP A 200 -7.85 27.99 21.30
CA ASP A 200 -7.04 27.59 22.46
C ASP A 200 -7.43 26.32 23.24
N THR A 201 -6.66 25.28 23.01
CA THR A 201 -6.22 24.40 24.10
C THR A 201 -4.84 23.87 23.72
N SER A 202 -3.81 24.34 24.42
CA SER A 202 -2.43 23.89 24.30
C SER A 202 -2.34 22.39 24.60
N PRO A 203 -1.71 21.57 23.75
CA PRO A 203 -1.34 20.23 24.14
C PRO A 203 -0.10 20.31 25.03
N SER A 204 -0.26 19.94 26.30
CA SER A 204 0.84 19.65 27.22
C SER A 204 1.75 18.58 26.62
N GLU A 205 3.06 18.82 26.76
CA GLU A 205 4.11 17.84 26.55
C GLU A 205 3.81 16.52 27.26
N ALA A 206 3.46 15.48 26.54
CA ALA A 206 3.64 14.07 26.91
C ALA A 206 3.17 13.13 25.76
N ALA A 207 3.89 13.09 24.66
CA ALA A 207 3.84 11.95 23.75
C ALA A 207 5.25 11.38 23.60
N GLN A 208 5.73 10.80 24.69
CA GLN A 208 6.89 9.91 24.68
C GLN A 208 6.50 8.64 23.93
N THR A 209 7.24 8.43 22.86
CA THR A 209 7.45 7.20 22.10
C THR A 209 7.12 5.93 22.88
N ASN A 210 5.98 5.33 22.60
CA ASN A 210 5.67 3.96 22.98
C ASN A 210 6.02 3.04 21.80
N THR A 211 7.32 2.78 21.63
CA THR A 211 7.80 1.68 20.83
C THR A 211 7.52 0.39 21.62
N PRO A 212 6.70 -0.55 21.16
CA PRO A 212 6.54 -1.81 21.85
C PRO A 212 7.88 -2.54 21.85
N LYS A 213 8.46 -2.77 23.03
CA LYS A 213 9.62 -3.63 23.22
C LYS A 213 9.25 -5.00 22.66
N GLN A 214 9.93 -5.40 21.60
CA GLN A 214 9.88 -6.79 21.12
C GLN A 214 10.35 -7.70 22.25
N PRO A 215 9.62 -8.79 22.56
CA PRO A 215 10.11 -9.79 23.50
C PRO A 215 11.36 -10.41 22.95
N SER A 216 12.44 -10.40 23.74
CA SER A 216 13.71 -11.02 23.42
C SER A 216 13.50 -12.53 23.23
N LEU A 217 13.61 -13.01 22.01
CA LEU A 217 13.50 -14.44 21.60
C LEU A 217 14.73 -15.27 21.99
N PHE A 218 15.53 -14.82 22.95
CA PHE A 218 16.76 -15.47 23.39
C PHE A 218 16.59 -16.43 24.60
N GLY A 219 15.35 -16.74 24.99
CA GLY A 219 15.07 -17.56 26.19
C GLY A 219 14.58 -18.99 25.97
N LEU A 220 14.47 -19.50 24.72
CA LEU A 220 13.79 -20.77 24.44
C LEU A 220 14.65 -21.84 23.75
N PHE A 221 15.95 -21.81 23.91
CA PHE A 221 16.81 -22.96 23.57
C PHE A 221 17.45 -23.53 24.83
N SER A 222 16.68 -24.29 25.60
CA SER A 222 17.23 -25.27 26.55
C SER A 222 17.77 -26.47 25.79
N PRO A 223 18.97 -26.93 26.08
CA PRO A 223 19.52 -28.12 25.38
C PRO A 223 18.76 -29.37 25.76
N PHE A 224 18.32 -30.08 24.73
CA PHE A 224 17.69 -31.41 24.81
C PHE A 224 18.61 -32.39 25.54
N LYS A 225 18.25 -32.81 26.77
CA LYS A 225 18.93 -33.86 27.52
C LYS A 225 18.76 -35.18 26.79
N LYS A 226 19.87 -35.74 26.29
CA LYS A 226 19.93 -37.11 25.82
C LYS A 226 19.63 -38.06 26.99
N GLY A 227 18.48 -38.72 26.96
CA GLY A 227 18.17 -39.86 27.83
C GLY A 227 18.96 -41.08 27.37
N GLY A 228 19.79 -41.59 28.25
CA GLY A 228 20.55 -42.83 28.03
C GLY A 228 19.65 -44.07 28.15
N THR A 229 19.87 -44.97 27.23
CA THR A 229 19.38 -46.34 27.20
C THR A 229 19.99 -47.18 28.32
N LYS A 230 19.12 -47.94 28.98
CA LYS A 230 19.41 -49.31 29.49
C LYS A 230 18.47 -50.25 28.82
#